data_f39b7f1cf2a7f82f61eadf9d5b79e7a7
#
_entry.id   f39b7f1cf2a7f82f61eadf9d5b79e7a7
#
_cell.length_a   1.000
_cell.length_b   1.000
_cell.length_c   1.000
_cell.angle_alpha   90.00
_cell.angle_beta   90.00
_cell.angle_gamma   90.00
#
_symmetry.space_group_name_H-M   'P 1'
#
loop_
_entity.id
_entity.type
_entity.pdbx_description
1 polymer ?
#
loop_
_entity_poly.entity_id
_entity_poly.type
_entity_poly.pdbx_seq_one_letter_code
_entity_poly.pdbx_strand_id
1 'polypeptide(L)'
;MVIGVGNRWRGDDGAGLAVARRVRELAPAWVEVRELEGDATALVEAWSGAEHAVVVDAAESGAPPGTVRRFDAAAGRLPVHSLRSSTHAFGVADAVELARALGRLPGRLDVYAIEGASFTAGGSLSPEVERAVDDLATALTHP
;
A
#
# COMPACT_ATOMS: atom_id res chain seq x y z
N MET A 1 8.69 -7.90 -4.34
CA MET A 1 8.16 -7.73 -2.97
C MET A 1 6.88 -6.93 -3.00
N VAL A 2 5.87 -7.38 -2.28
CA VAL A 2 4.60 -6.65 -2.12
C VAL A 2 4.37 -6.40 -0.63
N ILE A 3 4.11 -5.16 -0.27
CA ILE A 3 3.86 -4.73 1.10
C ILE A 3 2.47 -4.12 1.18
N GLY A 4 1.58 -4.76 1.94
CA GLY A 4 0.28 -4.19 2.26
C GLY A 4 0.35 -3.40 3.56
N VAL A 5 -0.21 -2.20 3.55
CA VAL A 5 -0.19 -1.29 4.69
C VAL A 5 -1.61 -0.96 5.10
N GLY A 6 -1.87 -0.93 6.40
CA GLY A 6 -3.14 -0.48 6.93
C GLY A 6 -3.54 -1.10 8.24
N ASN A 7 -4.80 -0.91 8.60
CA ASN A 7 -5.41 -1.43 9.81
C ASN A 7 -6.69 -2.20 9.44
N ARG A 8 -6.64 -3.53 9.53
CA ARG A 8 -7.78 -4.39 9.16
C ARG A 8 -9.02 -4.21 10.04
N TRP A 9 -8.87 -3.55 11.19
CA TRP A 9 -9.97 -3.34 12.13
C TRP A 9 -10.79 -2.07 11.82
N ARG A 10 -10.42 -1.32 10.78
CA ARG A 10 -11.04 -0.04 10.42
C ARG A 10 -11.57 -0.02 8.99
N GLY A 11 -12.44 -0.97 8.65
CA GLY A 11 -13.10 -0.97 7.34
C GLY A 11 -12.10 -0.96 6.17
N ASP A 12 -12.25 0.01 5.28
CA ASP A 12 -11.44 0.12 4.07
C ASP A 12 -9.97 0.47 4.33
N ASP A 13 -9.62 0.81 5.56
CA ASP A 13 -8.20 0.97 5.95
C ASP A 13 -7.44 -0.36 5.88
N GLY A 14 -8.15 -1.47 5.78
CA GLY A 14 -7.60 -2.80 5.54
C GLY A 14 -7.35 -3.15 4.08
N ALA A 15 -7.61 -2.24 3.13
CA ALA A 15 -7.50 -2.54 1.71
C ALA A 15 -6.10 -2.99 1.30
N GLY A 16 -5.06 -2.30 1.75
CA GLY A 16 -3.68 -2.68 1.45
C GLY A 16 -3.32 -4.06 1.98
N LEU A 17 -3.74 -4.36 3.20
CA LEU A 17 -3.52 -5.69 3.81
C LEU A 17 -4.24 -6.78 3.02
N ALA A 18 -5.45 -6.50 2.56
CA ALA A 18 -6.25 -7.44 1.76
C ALA A 18 -5.56 -7.76 0.43
N VAL A 19 -4.98 -6.76 -0.24
CA VAL A 19 -4.19 -6.97 -1.46
C VAL A 19 -3.01 -7.88 -1.17
N ALA A 20 -2.27 -7.61 -0.11
CA ALA A 20 -1.11 -8.43 0.26
C ALA A 20 -1.51 -9.90 0.48
N ARG A 21 -2.60 -10.14 1.20
CA ARG A 21 -3.11 -11.51 1.43
C ARG A 21 -3.51 -12.17 0.12
N ARG A 22 -4.20 -11.45 -0.74
CA ARG A 22 -4.64 -11.99 -2.02
C ARG A 22 -3.46 -12.32 -2.94
N VAL A 23 -2.44 -11.45 -2.94
CA VAL A 23 -1.19 -11.71 -3.68
C VAL A 23 -0.51 -12.95 -3.15
N ARG A 24 -0.47 -13.14 -1.82
CA ARG A 24 0.14 -14.33 -1.21
C ARG A 24 -0.54 -15.62 -1.67
N GLU A 25 -1.86 -15.59 -1.89
CA GLU A 25 -2.61 -16.74 -2.41
C GLU A 25 -2.35 -17.01 -3.90
N LEU A 26 -2.17 -15.94 -4.69
CA LEU A 26 -2.08 -16.04 -6.16
C LEU A 26 -0.66 -16.15 -6.69
N ALA A 27 0.32 -15.60 -5.98
CA ALA A 27 1.69 -15.48 -6.46
C ALA A 27 2.51 -16.74 -6.16
N PRO A 28 3.59 -17.00 -6.93
CA PRO A 28 4.54 -18.03 -6.59
C PRO A 28 5.17 -17.79 -5.21
N ALA A 29 5.62 -18.88 -4.56
CA ALA A 29 6.18 -18.81 -3.21
C ALA A 29 7.43 -17.93 -3.09
N TRP A 30 8.13 -17.65 -4.18
CA TRP A 30 9.33 -16.79 -4.17
C TRP A 30 8.99 -15.30 -4.11
N VAL A 31 7.73 -14.91 -4.30
CA VAL A 31 7.31 -13.51 -4.15
C VAL A 31 7.18 -13.21 -2.66
N GLU A 32 7.97 -12.26 -2.20
CA GLU A 32 7.90 -11.84 -0.80
C GLU A 32 6.71 -10.93 -0.58
N VAL A 33 5.89 -11.25 0.42
CA VAL A 33 4.70 -10.49 0.78
C VAL A 33 4.76 -10.15 2.27
N ARG A 34 4.53 -8.89 2.60
CA ARG A 34 4.48 -8.41 3.99
C ARG A 34 3.22 -7.60 4.26
N GLU A 35 2.78 -7.64 5.51
CA GLU A 35 1.67 -6.84 6.02
C GLU A 35 2.21 -5.97 7.16
N LEU A 36 2.04 -4.66 7.04
CA LEU A 36 2.56 -3.70 8.00
C LEU A 36 1.49 -2.68 8.37
N GLU A 37 1.65 -2.01 9.50
CA GLU A 37 0.72 -0.98 9.96
C GLU A 37 1.02 0.42 9.38
N GLY A 38 2.14 0.60 8.71
CA GLY A 38 2.51 1.85 8.06
C GLY A 38 3.53 2.69 8.81
N ASP A 39 4.20 2.10 9.80
CA ASP A 39 5.35 2.73 10.47
C ASP A 39 6.48 2.92 9.46
N ALA A 40 6.98 4.16 9.35
CA ALA A 40 8.00 4.52 8.37
C ALA A 40 9.28 3.69 8.54
N THR A 41 9.72 3.48 9.76
CA THR A 41 10.94 2.69 10.03
C THR A 41 10.77 1.25 9.57
N ALA A 42 9.64 0.63 9.91
CA ALA A 42 9.34 -0.73 9.49
C ALA A 42 9.27 -0.86 7.96
N LEU A 43 8.70 0.14 7.28
CA LEU A 43 8.63 0.17 5.82
C LEU A 43 10.03 0.24 5.20
N VAL A 44 10.88 1.15 5.67
CA VAL A 44 12.24 1.30 5.15
C VAL A 44 13.03 0.01 5.35
N GLU A 45 12.93 -0.61 6.52
CA GLU A 45 13.58 -1.89 6.77
C GLU A 45 13.05 -3.00 5.87
N ALA A 46 11.75 -3.06 5.65
CA ALA A 46 11.12 -4.10 4.83
C ALA A 46 11.62 -4.06 3.39
N TRP A 47 11.71 -2.88 2.78
CA TRP A 47 12.10 -2.78 1.37
C TRP A 47 13.60 -2.58 1.13
N SER A 48 14.42 -2.42 2.19
CA SER A 48 15.86 -2.28 2.05
C SER A 48 16.46 -3.47 1.30
N GLY A 49 17.22 -3.18 0.27
CA GLY A 49 17.86 -4.21 -0.56
C GLY A 49 16.97 -4.80 -1.64
N ALA A 50 15.69 -4.47 -1.68
CA ALA A 50 14.82 -4.92 -2.76
C ALA A 50 15.11 -4.15 -4.04
N GLU A 51 15.12 -4.83 -5.20
CA GLU A 51 15.24 -4.17 -6.50
C GLU A 51 13.93 -3.50 -6.88
N HIS A 52 12.81 -4.18 -6.61
CA HIS A 52 11.47 -3.68 -6.89
C HIS A 52 10.55 -3.99 -5.70
N ALA A 53 9.93 -2.97 -5.15
CA ALA A 53 8.92 -3.11 -4.13
C ALA A 53 7.61 -2.43 -4.57
N VAL A 54 6.50 -3.04 -4.19
CA VAL A 54 5.16 -2.50 -4.38
C VAL A 54 4.55 -2.31 -3.01
N VAL A 55 4.07 -1.11 -2.73
CA VAL A 55 3.37 -0.79 -1.48
C VAL A 55 1.92 -0.48 -1.81
N VAL A 56 0.98 -1.05 -1.08
CA VAL A 56 -0.45 -0.80 -1.26
C VAL A 56 -1.04 -0.24 0.04
N ASP A 57 -1.68 0.90 -0.04
CA ASP A 57 -2.33 1.58 1.09
C ASP A 57 -3.72 2.06 0.68
N ALA A 58 -4.59 2.23 1.66
CA ALA A 58 -5.87 2.88 1.42
C ALA A 58 -5.69 4.38 1.22
N ALA A 59 -6.64 5.00 0.55
CA ALA A 59 -6.67 6.45 0.33
C ALA A 59 -7.99 7.05 0.82
N GLU A 60 -7.93 8.30 1.23
CA GLU A 60 -9.07 9.11 1.62
C GLU A 60 -8.91 10.49 0.97
N SER A 61 -9.05 10.54 -0.35
CA SER A 61 -8.78 11.75 -1.14
C SER A 61 -10.04 12.41 -1.71
N GLY A 62 -11.20 11.78 -1.53
CA GLY A 62 -12.46 12.25 -2.10
C GLY A 62 -12.76 11.67 -3.48
N ALA A 63 -11.91 10.83 -4.03
CA ALA A 63 -12.19 10.12 -5.27
C ALA A 63 -13.31 9.09 -5.05
N PRO A 64 -13.97 8.58 -6.12
CA PRO A 64 -14.95 7.52 -5.97
C PRO A 64 -14.36 6.28 -5.31
N PRO A 65 -15.06 5.62 -4.36
CA PRO A 65 -14.58 4.42 -3.72
C PRO A 65 -14.17 3.33 -4.73
N GLY A 66 -13.06 2.67 -4.46
CA GLY A 66 -12.50 1.66 -5.35
C GLY A 66 -11.59 2.21 -6.43
N THR A 67 -11.43 3.53 -6.53
CA THR A 67 -10.46 4.13 -7.45
C THR A 67 -9.05 3.70 -7.03
N VAL A 68 -8.27 3.19 -7.99
CA VAL A 68 -6.88 2.78 -7.77
C VAL A 68 -5.96 3.75 -8.49
N ARG A 69 -4.98 4.30 -7.78
CA ARG A 69 -3.96 5.17 -8.36
C ARG A 69 -2.58 4.60 -8.09
N ARG A 70 -1.70 4.73 -9.06
CA ARG A 70 -0.31 4.29 -8.97
C ARG A 70 0.62 5.49 -8.96
N PHE A 71 1.60 5.47 -8.08
CA PHE A 71 2.64 6.49 -8.00
C PHE A 71 4.02 5.84 -8.11
N ASP A 72 4.89 6.42 -8.94
CA ASP A 72 6.29 6.03 -9.01
C ASP A 72 7.05 6.79 -7.94
N ALA A 73 7.25 6.17 -6.78
CA ALA A 73 7.85 6.82 -5.62
C ALA A 73 9.37 6.99 -5.75
N ALA A 74 10.02 6.22 -6.61
CA ALA A 74 11.45 6.41 -6.88
C ALA A 74 11.70 7.66 -7.72
N ALA A 75 10.75 8.03 -8.59
CA ALA A 75 10.88 9.18 -9.49
C ALA A 75 10.46 10.52 -8.87
N GLY A 76 9.63 10.53 -7.82
CA GLY A 76 9.15 11.77 -7.23
C GLY A 76 8.42 11.62 -5.92
N ARG A 77 7.97 12.73 -5.37
CA ARG A 77 7.25 12.75 -4.10
C ARG A 77 5.83 12.25 -4.24
N LEU A 78 5.36 11.57 -3.20
CA LEU A 78 3.96 11.15 -3.10
C LEU A 78 3.07 12.33 -2.68
N PRO A 79 1.80 12.36 -3.13
CA PRO A 79 0.83 13.33 -2.62
C PRO A 79 0.47 12.97 -1.17
N VAL A 80 0.99 13.75 -0.23
CA VAL A 80 0.99 13.46 1.22
C VAL A 80 -0.40 13.21 1.78
N HIS A 81 -1.42 13.93 1.27
CA HIS A 81 -2.76 13.91 1.86
C HIS A 81 -3.68 12.83 1.28
N SER A 82 -3.23 12.04 0.31
CA SER A 82 -4.10 11.05 -0.33
C SER A 82 -4.04 9.66 0.31
N LEU A 83 -2.95 9.32 0.99
CA LEU A 83 -2.76 8.01 1.62
C LEU A 83 -3.23 8.02 3.07
N ARG A 84 -3.97 6.98 3.46
CA ARG A 84 -4.51 6.86 4.83
C ARG A 84 -3.40 6.81 5.89
N SER A 85 -2.35 6.04 5.65
CA SER A 85 -1.22 5.95 6.59
C SER A 85 -0.53 7.28 6.81
N SER A 86 -0.58 8.18 5.83
CA SER A 86 0.06 9.50 5.90
C SER A 86 -0.72 10.51 6.73
N THR A 87 -1.92 10.18 7.23
CA THR A 87 -2.65 10.99 8.20
C THR A 87 -2.04 10.88 9.60
N HIS A 88 -1.23 9.85 9.83
CA HIS A 88 -0.45 9.67 11.05
C HIS A 88 0.98 10.12 10.80
N ALA A 89 1.69 10.53 11.85
CA ALA A 89 3.10 10.83 11.74
C ALA A 89 3.87 9.58 11.29
N PHE A 90 4.78 9.76 10.32
CA PHE A 90 5.64 8.69 9.82
C PHE A 90 4.92 7.56 9.07
N GLY A 91 3.99 7.92 8.19
CA GLY A 91 3.35 6.96 7.28
C GLY A 91 4.18 6.66 6.02
N VAL A 92 3.50 6.13 4.99
CA VAL A 92 4.16 5.72 3.72
C VAL A 92 4.91 6.86 3.06
N ALA A 93 4.31 8.06 2.97
CA ALA A 93 4.96 9.20 2.33
C ALA A 93 6.24 9.59 3.08
N ASP A 94 6.21 9.57 4.40
CA ASP A 94 7.40 9.86 5.22
C ASP A 94 8.47 8.78 5.07
N ALA A 95 8.06 7.52 4.96
CA ALA A 95 8.99 6.41 4.75
C ALA A 95 9.74 6.57 3.42
N VAL A 96 9.05 6.99 2.37
CA VAL A 96 9.67 7.23 1.06
C VAL A 96 10.73 8.32 1.16
N GLU A 97 10.40 9.45 1.80
CA GLU A 97 11.35 10.55 1.93
C GLU A 97 12.52 10.22 2.86
N LEU A 98 12.26 9.47 3.93
CA LEU A 98 13.32 8.98 4.81
C LEU A 98 14.29 8.05 4.05
N ALA A 99 13.75 7.09 3.31
CA ALA A 99 14.56 6.17 2.52
C ALA A 99 15.34 6.90 1.43
N ARG A 100 14.74 7.92 0.80
CA ARG A 100 15.45 8.74 -0.19
C ARG A 100 16.64 9.43 0.43
N ALA A 101 16.47 10.03 1.60
CA ALA A 101 17.53 10.72 2.33
C ALA A 101 18.65 9.77 2.76
N LEU A 102 18.31 8.53 3.11
CA LEU A 102 19.28 7.52 3.56
C LEU A 102 19.91 6.71 2.41
N GLY A 103 19.49 6.93 1.17
CA GLY A 103 19.94 6.12 0.05
C GLY A 103 19.44 4.68 0.09
N ARG A 104 18.27 4.45 0.67
CA ARG A 104 17.69 3.11 0.85
C ARG A 104 16.41 2.86 0.06
N LEU A 105 16.10 3.69 -0.92
CA LEU A 105 14.97 3.41 -1.80
C LEU A 105 15.28 2.18 -2.67
N PRO A 106 14.29 1.31 -2.91
CA PRO A 106 14.42 0.30 -3.96
C PRO A 106 14.71 0.97 -5.31
N GLY A 107 15.32 0.24 -6.23
CA GLY A 107 15.56 0.74 -7.59
C GLY A 107 14.25 1.13 -8.27
N ARG A 108 13.17 0.39 -7.98
CA ARG A 108 11.81 0.72 -8.38
C ARG A 108 10.88 0.56 -7.19
N LEU A 109 10.08 1.59 -6.92
CA LEU A 109 9.10 1.58 -5.85
C LEU A 109 7.77 2.13 -6.38
N ASP A 110 6.80 1.25 -6.53
CA ASP A 110 5.44 1.62 -6.93
C ASP A 110 4.55 1.65 -5.69
N VAL A 111 3.82 2.75 -5.50
CA VAL A 111 2.83 2.87 -4.43
C VAL A 111 1.45 2.92 -5.07
N TYR A 112 0.58 2.02 -4.64
CA TYR A 112 -0.82 1.98 -5.07
C TYR A 112 -1.71 2.47 -3.94
N ALA A 113 -2.62 3.37 -4.25
CA ALA A 113 -3.62 3.89 -3.33
C ALA A 113 -4.99 3.41 -3.77
N ILE A 114 -5.73 2.77 -2.87
CA ILE A 114 -7.11 2.33 -3.12
C ILE A 114 -8.04 3.24 -2.32
N GLU A 115 -8.88 4.00 -3.03
CA GLU A 115 -9.83 4.90 -2.39
C GLU A 115 -10.87 4.12 -1.60
N GLY A 116 -11.01 4.44 -0.31
CA GLY A 116 -12.00 3.81 0.56
C GLY A 116 -13.29 4.60 0.64
N ALA A 117 -14.36 3.93 1.08
CA ALA A 117 -15.65 4.54 1.34
C ALA A 117 -15.87 4.79 2.83
N SER A 118 -15.41 3.89 3.69
CA SER A 118 -15.62 3.96 5.13
C SER A 118 -14.45 3.38 5.89
N PHE A 119 -14.01 4.08 6.93
CA PHE A 119 -12.91 3.68 7.80
C PHE A 119 -13.38 3.43 9.22
N THR A 120 -14.64 3.03 9.36
CA THR A 120 -15.29 2.80 10.66
C THR A 120 -14.67 1.60 11.37
N ALA A 121 -14.37 1.77 12.66
CA ALA A 121 -13.86 0.70 13.50
C ALA A 121 -14.81 -0.51 13.50
N GLY A 122 -14.28 -1.71 13.32
CA GLY A 122 -15.06 -2.94 13.25
C GLY A 122 -15.73 -3.18 11.90
N GLY A 123 -15.62 -2.26 10.95
CA GLY A 123 -16.19 -2.42 9.62
C GLY A 123 -15.40 -3.38 8.74
N SER A 124 -16.06 -3.93 7.73
CA SER A 124 -15.42 -4.73 6.67
C SER A 124 -15.16 -3.87 5.45
N LEU A 125 -14.50 -4.42 4.44
CA LEU A 125 -14.26 -3.72 3.18
C LEU A 125 -15.58 -3.46 2.46
N SER A 126 -15.69 -2.26 1.89
CA SER A 126 -16.82 -1.90 1.01
C SER A 126 -16.79 -2.75 -0.26
N PRO A 127 -17.93 -3.02 -0.91
CA PRO A 127 -17.96 -3.84 -2.14
C PRO A 127 -17.07 -3.30 -3.26
N GLU A 128 -17.03 -1.99 -3.45
CA GLU A 128 -16.19 -1.34 -4.46
C GLU A 128 -14.70 -1.56 -4.17
N VAL A 129 -14.33 -1.51 -2.88
CA VAL A 129 -12.96 -1.72 -2.44
C VAL A 129 -12.58 -3.20 -2.58
N GLU A 130 -13.48 -4.13 -2.24
CA GLU A 130 -13.22 -5.57 -2.45
C GLU A 130 -12.91 -5.88 -3.91
N ARG A 131 -13.67 -5.31 -4.84
CA ARG A 131 -13.43 -5.49 -6.27
C ARG A 131 -12.07 -4.90 -6.69
N ALA A 132 -11.75 -3.73 -6.19
CA ALA A 132 -10.45 -3.09 -6.48
C ALA A 132 -9.29 -3.93 -5.92
N VAL A 133 -9.45 -4.51 -4.74
CA VAL A 133 -8.45 -5.40 -4.13
C VAL A 133 -8.21 -6.62 -5.02
N ASP A 134 -9.26 -7.30 -5.45
CA ASP A 134 -9.14 -8.48 -6.30
C ASP A 134 -8.50 -8.14 -7.65
N ASP A 135 -8.94 -7.06 -8.28
CA ASP A 135 -8.41 -6.62 -9.57
C ASP A 135 -6.94 -6.25 -9.48
N LEU A 136 -6.55 -5.51 -8.45
CA LEU A 136 -5.16 -5.11 -8.27
C LEU A 136 -4.26 -6.32 -7.95
N ALA A 137 -4.70 -7.21 -7.07
CA ALA A 137 -3.94 -8.42 -6.75
C ALA A 137 -3.71 -9.27 -7.99
N THR A 138 -4.74 -9.41 -8.84
CA THR A 138 -4.62 -10.12 -10.11
C THR A 138 -3.63 -9.43 -11.04
N ALA A 139 -3.72 -8.11 -11.17
CA ALA A 139 -2.80 -7.34 -12.03
C ALA A 139 -1.35 -7.45 -11.56
N LEU A 140 -1.10 -7.46 -10.25
CA LEU A 140 0.25 -7.57 -9.68
C LEU A 140 0.85 -8.97 -9.85
N THR A 141 0.02 -10.00 -9.99
CA THR A 141 0.48 -11.40 -10.10
C THR A 141 0.45 -11.93 -11.53
N HIS A 142 -0.16 -11.19 -12.46
CA HIS A 142 -0.24 -11.55 -13.89
C HIS A 142 0.16 -10.34 -14.75
N PRO A 143 1.43 -9.92 -14.68
CA PRO A 143 1.91 -8.75 -15.44
C PRO A 143 1.94 -8.99 -16.94
#